data_8d06595cd30e0abc8f001aa47c941840
#
_entry.id   8d06595cd30e0abc8f001aa47c941840
#
_cell.length_a   1.000
_cell.length_b   1.000
_cell.length_c   1.000
_cell.angle_alpha   90.00
_cell.angle_beta   90.00
_cell.angle_gamma   90.00
#
_symmetry.space_group_name_H-M   'P 1'
#
loop_
_entity.id
_entity.type
_entity.pdbx_description
1 polymer ?
#
loop_
_entity_poly.entity_id
_entity_poly.type
_entity_poly.pdbx_seq_one_letter_code
_entity_poly.pdbx_strand_id
1 'polypeptide(L)'
;MRLIVFDIGGTTVKRGIWEHQRLSEVSSFPTPATFDGLLEKMASSMHRNDRQFTGIAVSAPGAVDQEQRKIRGISAVPYIHQRPLFDELEQYFDLPVMIENDANCAGIAEVELGVGKEAQNIAFVVLGTGVGGALFVKRKLYKGSHLFGGEIGLLKSQNDQTFSQNGTLVKAANIYSEQTNSCVDGKALYALEENGNVLATMLLDKMHEIMANNLYSLQVMFDPELIVLGGGISGQPALADELSKRLFEQLKKEGIEEIMPSIKCCSFHNDANLIGAALNFQKNCHP
;
A
#
# COMPACT_ATOMS: atom_id res chain seq x y z
N MET A 1 2.45 -15.70 -20.53
CA MET A 1 1.31 -15.44 -19.63
C MET A 1 0.85 -14.02 -19.87
N ARG A 2 -0.44 -13.84 -20.13
CA ARG A 2 -1.09 -12.53 -20.30
C ARG A 2 -2.22 -12.42 -19.27
N LEU A 3 -2.11 -11.49 -18.34
CA LEU A 3 -3.08 -11.30 -17.26
C LEU A 3 -3.84 -10.00 -17.45
N ILE A 4 -5.12 -10.01 -17.14
CA ILE A 4 -5.82 -8.77 -16.79
C ILE A 4 -5.65 -8.54 -15.28
N VAL A 5 -5.26 -7.33 -14.92
CA VAL A 5 -4.99 -6.97 -13.52
C VAL A 5 -5.94 -5.87 -13.08
N PHE A 6 -6.45 -5.99 -11.84
CA PHE A 6 -7.35 -5.01 -11.22
C PHE A 6 -6.81 -4.59 -9.85
N ASP A 7 -7.00 -3.32 -9.52
CA ASP A 7 -6.78 -2.77 -8.19
C ASP A 7 -8.09 -2.14 -7.71
N ILE A 8 -8.77 -2.83 -6.80
CA ILE A 8 -10.11 -2.47 -6.31
C ILE A 8 -9.95 -1.51 -5.13
N GLY A 9 -10.12 -0.22 -5.38
CA GLY A 9 -10.17 0.79 -4.33
C GLY A 9 -11.60 1.22 -3.99
N GLY A 10 -11.77 1.94 -2.88
CA GLY A 10 -13.09 2.41 -2.41
C GLY A 10 -13.78 3.40 -3.36
N THR A 11 -13.03 4.20 -4.10
CA THR A 11 -13.56 5.22 -5.02
C THR A 11 -13.39 4.82 -6.48
N THR A 12 -12.32 4.11 -6.80
CA THR A 12 -11.91 3.81 -8.18
C THR A 12 -11.34 2.42 -8.25
N VAL A 13 -11.71 1.69 -9.30
CA VAL A 13 -11.04 0.45 -9.71
C VAL A 13 -10.09 0.79 -10.85
N LYS A 14 -8.80 0.50 -10.68
CA LYS A 14 -7.83 0.56 -11.76
C LYS A 14 -7.75 -0.79 -12.45
N ARG A 15 -7.46 -0.78 -13.73
CA ARG A 15 -7.18 -1.99 -14.49
C ARG A 15 -5.96 -1.82 -15.38
N GLY A 16 -5.30 -2.92 -15.72
CA GLY A 16 -4.19 -2.94 -16.68
C GLY A 16 -4.00 -4.32 -17.28
N ILE A 17 -3.12 -4.43 -18.25
CA ILE A 17 -2.69 -5.68 -18.83
C ILE A 17 -1.25 -5.94 -18.45
N TRP A 18 -0.98 -7.12 -17.89
CA TRP A 18 0.36 -7.59 -17.57
C TRP A 18 0.80 -8.66 -18.55
N GLU A 19 1.84 -8.36 -19.31
CA GLU A 19 2.43 -9.29 -20.28
C GLU A 19 3.94 -9.00 -20.41
N HIS A 20 4.77 -10.05 -20.56
CA HIS A 20 6.23 -9.94 -20.71
C HIS A 20 6.90 -9.07 -19.61
N GLN A 21 6.45 -9.21 -18.37
CA GLN A 21 6.90 -8.43 -17.20
C GLN A 21 6.69 -6.90 -17.36
N ARG A 22 5.67 -6.51 -18.10
CA ARG A 22 5.30 -5.10 -18.29
C ARG A 22 3.81 -4.88 -18.08
N LEU A 23 3.51 -3.80 -17.39
CA LEU A 23 2.16 -3.28 -17.26
C LEU A 23 1.86 -2.34 -18.44
N SER A 24 0.72 -2.50 -19.04
CA SER A 24 0.25 -1.68 -20.16
C SER A 24 -1.25 -1.44 -20.09
N GLU A 25 -1.77 -0.56 -20.95
CA GLU A 25 -3.20 -0.25 -21.08
C GLU A 25 -3.87 0.08 -19.74
N VAL A 26 -3.18 0.83 -18.89
CA VAL A 26 -3.71 1.23 -17.59
C VAL A 26 -4.86 2.22 -17.77
N SER A 27 -5.98 1.90 -17.16
CA SER A 27 -7.16 2.76 -17.13
C SER A 27 -7.91 2.56 -15.82
N SER A 28 -8.97 3.34 -15.59
CA SER A 28 -9.76 3.22 -14.36
C SER A 28 -11.22 3.52 -14.60
N PHE A 29 -12.07 3.04 -13.68
CA PHE A 29 -13.49 3.36 -13.63
C PHE A 29 -13.93 3.55 -12.18
N PRO A 30 -15.01 4.33 -11.91
CA PRO A 30 -15.55 4.48 -10.56
C PRO A 30 -15.95 3.13 -9.96
N THR A 31 -15.65 2.91 -8.69
CA THR A 31 -16.02 1.69 -7.98
C THR A 31 -17.55 1.55 -7.94
N PRO A 32 -18.12 0.48 -8.49
CA PRO A 32 -19.55 0.27 -8.47
C PRO A 32 -20.09 0.08 -7.05
N ALA A 33 -21.35 0.46 -6.83
CA ALA A 33 -21.99 0.32 -5.52
C ALA A 33 -22.36 -1.13 -5.16
N THR A 34 -22.37 -2.05 -6.15
CA THR A 34 -22.79 -3.45 -5.99
C THR A 34 -21.76 -4.40 -6.58
N PHE A 35 -21.77 -5.65 -6.13
CA PHE A 35 -20.91 -6.68 -6.67
C PHE A 35 -21.22 -7.01 -8.12
N ASP A 36 -22.49 -7.11 -8.49
CA ASP A 36 -22.89 -7.37 -9.88
C ASP A 36 -22.41 -6.26 -10.81
N GLY A 37 -22.54 -5.00 -10.36
CA GLY A 37 -21.99 -3.86 -11.10
C GLY A 37 -20.47 -3.91 -11.24
N LEU A 38 -19.76 -4.44 -10.23
CA LEU A 38 -18.31 -4.67 -10.32
C LEU A 38 -18.00 -5.71 -11.39
N LEU A 39 -18.68 -6.86 -11.38
CA LEU A 39 -18.51 -7.91 -12.39
C LEU A 39 -18.75 -7.39 -13.81
N GLU A 40 -19.86 -6.67 -14.03
CA GLU A 40 -20.20 -6.08 -15.32
C GLU A 40 -19.11 -5.08 -15.80
N LYS A 41 -18.61 -4.21 -14.91
CA LYS A 41 -17.56 -3.24 -15.24
C LYS A 41 -16.23 -3.91 -15.52
N MET A 42 -15.85 -4.92 -14.74
CA MET A 42 -14.66 -5.73 -15.02
C MET A 42 -14.78 -6.40 -16.38
N ALA A 43 -15.91 -7.07 -16.67
CA ALA A 43 -16.15 -7.75 -17.95
C ALA A 43 -16.12 -6.77 -19.14
N SER A 44 -16.76 -5.61 -19.01
CA SER A 44 -16.79 -4.60 -20.09
C SER A 44 -15.43 -3.96 -20.34
N SER A 45 -14.53 -4.01 -19.36
CA SER A 45 -13.15 -3.53 -19.49
C SER A 45 -12.20 -4.54 -20.13
N MET A 46 -12.65 -5.79 -20.29
CA MET A 46 -11.94 -6.86 -21.02
C MET A 46 -12.41 -6.82 -22.47
N HIS A 47 -11.67 -6.16 -23.37
CA HIS A 47 -12.08 -5.99 -24.76
C HIS A 47 -12.24 -7.34 -25.48
N ARG A 48 -13.35 -7.50 -26.23
CA ARG A 48 -13.71 -8.74 -26.95
C ARG A 48 -12.71 -9.16 -28.04
N ASN A 49 -11.80 -8.28 -28.46
CA ASN A 49 -10.81 -8.55 -29.52
C ASN A 49 -9.41 -8.83 -28.96
N ASP A 50 -9.25 -8.90 -27.64
CA ASP A 50 -7.95 -9.17 -27.04
C ASP A 50 -7.61 -10.65 -27.12
N ARG A 51 -6.31 -10.93 -27.29
CA ARG A 51 -5.76 -12.27 -27.08
C ARG A 51 -6.26 -12.80 -25.74
N GLN A 52 -6.64 -14.07 -25.72
CA GLN A 52 -7.20 -14.71 -24.53
C GLN A 52 -6.30 -14.48 -23.30
N PHE A 53 -6.85 -13.92 -22.23
CA PHE A 53 -6.17 -13.82 -20.96
C PHE A 53 -5.98 -15.22 -20.36
N THR A 54 -4.87 -15.40 -19.65
CA THR A 54 -4.56 -16.65 -18.94
C THR A 54 -5.00 -16.63 -17.49
N GLY A 55 -5.46 -15.49 -16.98
CA GLY A 55 -5.97 -15.32 -15.62
C GLY A 55 -6.23 -13.87 -15.25
N ILE A 56 -6.81 -13.70 -14.05
CA ILE A 56 -7.16 -12.41 -13.45
C ILE A 56 -6.38 -12.26 -12.16
N ALA A 57 -5.60 -11.18 -12.04
CA ALA A 57 -4.91 -10.83 -10.82
C ALA A 57 -5.56 -9.60 -10.17
N VAL A 58 -5.82 -9.65 -8.87
CA VAL A 58 -6.56 -8.62 -8.16
C VAL A 58 -5.79 -8.14 -6.93
N SER A 59 -5.64 -6.84 -6.81
CA SER A 59 -5.32 -6.13 -5.60
C SER A 59 -6.62 -5.64 -4.96
N ALA A 60 -6.84 -5.89 -3.67
CA ALA A 60 -8.08 -5.52 -3.00
C ALA A 60 -7.84 -5.18 -1.52
N PRO A 61 -8.65 -4.28 -0.92
CA PRO A 61 -8.52 -3.96 0.50
C PRO A 61 -9.02 -5.10 1.39
N GLY A 62 -8.41 -5.27 2.56
CA GLY A 62 -8.78 -6.25 3.58
C GLY A 62 -7.80 -7.41 3.70
N ALA A 63 -8.01 -8.27 4.70
CA ALA A 63 -7.15 -9.40 4.98
C ALA A 63 -7.49 -10.59 4.06
N VAL A 64 -6.67 -10.80 3.04
CA VAL A 64 -6.90 -11.85 2.03
C VAL A 64 -6.45 -13.21 2.55
N ASP A 65 -7.40 -14.12 2.66
CA ASP A 65 -7.19 -15.51 3.04
C ASP A 65 -7.14 -16.39 1.78
N GLN A 66 -5.92 -16.76 1.38
CA GLN A 66 -5.69 -17.57 0.19
C GLN A 66 -6.23 -19.01 0.37
N GLU A 67 -6.17 -19.58 1.58
CA GLU A 67 -6.62 -20.95 1.86
C GLU A 67 -8.16 -21.04 1.85
N GLN A 68 -8.82 -20.08 2.46
CA GLN A 68 -10.28 -20.02 2.50
C GLN A 68 -10.90 -19.29 1.30
N ARG A 69 -10.07 -18.77 0.39
CA ARG A 69 -10.46 -18.10 -0.85
C ARG A 69 -11.45 -16.94 -0.64
N LYS A 70 -11.20 -16.12 0.40
CA LYS A 70 -12.08 -14.99 0.77
C LYS A 70 -11.27 -13.82 1.34
N ILE A 71 -11.91 -12.65 1.41
CA ILE A 71 -11.37 -11.46 2.07
C ILE A 71 -12.08 -11.27 3.41
N ARG A 72 -11.29 -11.19 4.48
CA ARG A 72 -11.78 -10.90 5.84
C ARG A 72 -11.66 -9.40 6.14
N GLY A 73 -12.34 -8.98 7.20
CA GLY A 73 -12.31 -7.61 7.67
C GLY A 73 -13.42 -6.75 7.07
N ILE A 74 -13.17 -5.44 7.05
CA ILE A 74 -14.10 -4.40 6.57
C ILE A 74 -13.29 -3.40 5.76
N SER A 75 -13.86 -2.90 4.67
CA SER A 75 -13.25 -1.83 3.88
C SER A 75 -14.31 -0.91 3.27
N ALA A 76 -13.87 0.07 2.50
CA ALA A 76 -14.75 0.94 1.72
C ALA A 76 -15.51 0.21 0.59
N VAL A 77 -15.22 -1.08 0.36
CA VAL A 77 -15.90 -1.93 -0.63
C VAL A 77 -16.54 -3.13 0.10
N PRO A 78 -17.65 -2.95 0.83
CA PRO A 78 -18.15 -3.94 1.78
C PRO A 78 -18.61 -5.25 1.13
N TYR A 79 -19.05 -5.22 -0.11
CA TYR A 79 -19.59 -6.38 -0.81
C TYR A 79 -18.53 -7.41 -1.28
N ILE A 80 -17.22 -7.12 -1.14
CA ILE A 80 -16.16 -8.10 -1.44
C ILE A 80 -15.79 -8.96 -0.24
N HIS A 81 -16.28 -8.61 0.97
CA HIS A 81 -15.92 -9.29 2.21
C HIS A 81 -16.85 -10.47 2.52
N GLN A 82 -16.33 -11.44 3.28
CA GLN A 82 -17.08 -12.59 3.83
C GLN A 82 -17.81 -13.46 2.79
N ARG A 83 -17.37 -13.41 1.55
CA ARG A 83 -17.89 -14.21 0.44
C ARG A 83 -16.78 -15.02 -0.22
N PRO A 84 -17.09 -16.09 -0.97
CA PRO A 84 -16.09 -16.88 -1.73
C PRO A 84 -15.67 -16.13 -3.01
N LEU A 85 -15.06 -14.95 -2.84
CA LEU A 85 -14.81 -13.99 -3.92
C LEU A 85 -13.99 -14.58 -5.07
N PHE A 86 -13.00 -15.42 -4.76
CA PHE A 86 -12.18 -16.06 -5.77
C PHE A 86 -13.03 -16.97 -6.67
N ASP A 87 -13.86 -17.83 -6.04
CA ASP A 87 -14.68 -18.80 -6.76
C ASP A 87 -15.76 -18.11 -7.59
N GLU A 88 -16.36 -17.04 -7.07
CA GLU A 88 -17.37 -16.26 -7.80
C GLU A 88 -16.78 -15.53 -9.00
N LEU A 89 -15.57 -14.98 -8.89
CA LEU A 89 -14.86 -14.38 -10.02
C LEU A 89 -14.45 -15.45 -11.04
N GLU A 90 -13.89 -16.58 -10.60
CA GLU A 90 -13.53 -17.70 -11.48
C GLU A 90 -14.74 -18.24 -12.24
N GLN A 91 -15.87 -18.42 -11.56
CA GLN A 91 -17.11 -18.88 -12.17
C GLN A 91 -17.66 -17.88 -13.21
N TYR A 92 -17.55 -16.58 -12.93
CA TYR A 92 -18.08 -15.55 -13.81
C TYR A 92 -17.24 -15.37 -15.07
N PHE A 93 -15.91 -15.41 -14.93
CA PHE A 93 -14.98 -15.10 -16.02
C PHE A 93 -14.42 -16.34 -16.75
N ASP A 94 -14.62 -17.53 -16.20
CA ASP A 94 -14.01 -18.79 -16.69
C ASP A 94 -12.47 -18.68 -16.80
N LEU A 95 -11.85 -18.02 -15.83
CA LEU A 95 -10.41 -17.77 -15.74
C LEU A 95 -9.92 -17.97 -14.30
N PRO A 96 -8.72 -18.52 -14.08
CA PRO A 96 -8.14 -18.58 -12.75
C PRO A 96 -7.94 -17.18 -12.16
N VAL A 97 -8.21 -17.04 -10.85
CA VAL A 97 -8.15 -15.77 -10.12
C VAL A 97 -7.21 -15.86 -8.94
N MET A 98 -6.33 -14.87 -8.80
CA MET A 98 -5.54 -14.64 -7.59
C MET A 98 -5.82 -13.25 -7.04
N ILE A 99 -6.03 -13.17 -5.73
CA ILE A 99 -6.28 -11.91 -5.02
C ILE A 99 -5.25 -11.75 -3.93
N GLU A 100 -4.74 -10.53 -3.71
CA GLU A 100 -3.93 -10.19 -2.55
C GLU A 100 -4.29 -8.79 -2.04
N ASN A 101 -3.95 -8.52 -0.78
CA ASN A 101 -4.16 -7.21 -0.17
C ASN A 101 -3.38 -6.12 -0.92
N ASP A 102 -3.91 -4.91 -0.96
CA ASP A 102 -3.37 -3.75 -1.69
C ASP A 102 -1.94 -3.37 -1.22
N ALA A 103 -1.71 -3.23 0.07
CA ALA A 103 -0.37 -2.94 0.59
C ALA A 103 0.60 -4.10 0.34
N ASN A 104 0.13 -5.34 0.45
CA ASN A 104 0.93 -6.52 0.11
C ASN A 104 1.31 -6.55 -1.37
N CYS A 105 0.37 -6.25 -2.27
CA CYS A 105 0.64 -6.13 -3.70
C CYS A 105 1.71 -5.07 -3.96
N ALA A 106 1.55 -3.86 -3.42
CA ALA A 106 2.54 -2.81 -3.61
C ALA A 106 3.93 -3.23 -3.09
N GLY A 107 3.98 -3.86 -1.92
CA GLY A 107 5.22 -4.41 -1.37
C GLY A 107 5.84 -5.50 -2.25
N ILE A 108 5.05 -6.43 -2.80
CA ILE A 108 5.51 -7.47 -3.72
C ILE A 108 6.17 -6.85 -4.96
N ALA A 109 5.57 -5.80 -5.54
CA ALA A 109 6.16 -5.10 -6.68
C ALA A 109 7.57 -4.56 -6.36
N GLU A 110 7.71 -3.91 -5.21
CA GLU A 110 8.99 -3.32 -4.79
C GLU A 110 10.05 -4.37 -4.42
N VAL A 111 9.64 -5.47 -3.82
CA VAL A 111 10.55 -6.59 -3.48
C VAL A 111 11.03 -7.32 -4.73
N GLU A 112 10.16 -7.52 -5.72
CA GLU A 112 10.51 -8.30 -6.91
C GLU A 112 11.24 -7.48 -7.98
N LEU A 113 10.77 -6.27 -8.26
CA LEU A 113 11.25 -5.47 -9.38
C LEU A 113 11.73 -4.07 -9.00
N GLY A 114 11.43 -3.61 -7.77
CA GLY A 114 11.71 -2.25 -7.32
C GLY A 114 12.95 -2.13 -6.43
N VAL A 115 12.90 -1.17 -5.50
CA VAL A 115 14.01 -0.83 -4.59
C VAL A 115 14.38 -1.94 -3.62
N GLY A 116 13.49 -2.91 -3.40
CA GLY A 116 13.67 -4.04 -2.48
C GLY A 116 14.32 -5.28 -3.08
N LYS A 117 14.66 -5.29 -4.36
CA LYS A 117 15.10 -6.50 -5.08
C LYS A 117 16.37 -7.16 -4.52
N GLU A 118 17.23 -6.43 -3.85
CA GLU A 118 18.49 -6.96 -3.27
C GLU A 118 18.38 -7.25 -1.76
N ALA A 119 17.33 -6.73 -1.09
CA ALA A 119 17.13 -6.91 0.34
C ALA A 119 16.39 -8.21 0.67
N GLN A 120 16.61 -8.76 1.87
CA GLN A 120 16.02 -10.01 2.33
C GLN A 120 14.84 -9.77 3.29
N ASN A 121 15.03 -8.89 4.28
CA ASN A 121 14.02 -8.56 5.27
C ASN A 121 13.58 -7.10 5.05
N ILE A 122 12.34 -6.93 4.64
CA ILE A 122 11.85 -5.63 4.16
C ILE A 122 10.54 -5.30 4.85
N ALA A 123 10.41 -4.06 5.30
CA ALA A 123 9.12 -3.50 5.68
C ALA A 123 8.68 -2.48 4.62
N PHE A 124 7.52 -2.69 4.04
CA PHE A 124 6.88 -1.73 3.14
C PHE A 124 5.82 -0.95 3.93
N VAL A 125 5.89 0.37 3.90
CA VAL A 125 5.02 1.28 4.65
C VAL A 125 4.32 2.21 3.66
N VAL A 126 3.00 2.06 3.51
CA VAL A 126 2.18 2.91 2.62
C VAL A 126 1.61 4.06 3.42
N LEU A 127 1.96 5.27 3.05
CA LEU A 127 1.54 6.52 3.68
C LEU A 127 0.55 7.26 2.76
N GLY A 128 -0.74 7.00 2.96
CA GLY A 128 -1.84 7.61 2.21
C GLY A 128 -2.83 8.35 3.10
N THR A 129 -4.14 8.14 2.90
CA THR A 129 -5.20 8.62 3.81
C THR A 129 -5.07 7.96 5.19
N GLY A 130 -4.73 6.68 5.21
CA GLY A 130 -4.27 5.92 6.37
C GLY A 130 -2.84 5.41 6.15
N VAL A 131 -2.41 4.52 7.03
CA VAL A 131 -1.13 3.81 6.92
C VAL A 131 -1.42 2.34 6.72
N GLY A 132 -0.85 1.77 5.66
CA GLY A 132 -0.82 0.34 5.43
C GLY A 132 0.61 -0.19 5.50
N GLY A 133 0.79 -1.50 5.43
CA GLY A 133 2.11 -2.07 5.36
C GLY A 133 2.14 -3.52 4.92
N ALA A 134 3.34 -3.97 4.57
CA ALA A 134 3.63 -5.36 4.25
C ALA A 134 5.02 -5.72 4.78
N LEU A 135 5.15 -6.91 5.33
CA LEU A 135 6.41 -7.41 5.87
C LEU A 135 6.91 -8.58 5.02
N PHE A 136 8.23 -8.59 4.76
CA PHE A 136 8.87 -9.65 4.01
C PHE A 136 10.05 -10.20 4.79
N VAL A 137 10.03 -11.52 5.03
CA VAL A 137 11.11 -12.28 5.65
C VAL A 137 11.75 -13.17 4.59
N LYS A 138 13.04 -12.99 4.35
CA LYS A 138 13.76 -13.70 3.28
C LYS A 138 13.02 -13.57 1.93
N ARG A 139 12.58 -12.35 1.61
CA ARG A 139 11.83 -11.97 0.39
C ARG A 139 10.44 -12.62 0.27
N LYS A 140 9.96 -13.32 1.29
CA LYS A 140 8.62 -13.91 1.30
C LYS A 140 7.68 -13.05 2.14
N LEU A 141 6.50 -12.77 1.60
CA LEU A 141 5.45 -12.03 2.30
C LEU A 141 5.10 -12.74 3.61
N TYR A 142 5.15 -12.01 4.73
CA TYR A 142 4.79 -12.48 6.05
C TYR A 142 3.45 -11.88 6.47
N LYS A 143 2.42 -12.72 6.53
CA LYS A 143 1.05 -12.30 6.87
C LYS A 143 0.67 -12.59 8.33
N GLY A 144 1.56 -13.26 9.09
CA GLY A 144 1.26 -13.67 10.46
C GLY A 144 0.18 -14.75 10.55
N SER A 145 -0.14 -15.17 11.77
CA SER A 145 -1.08 -16.27 12.03
C SER A 145 -2.55 -15.92 11.73
N HIS A 146 -2.89 -14.63 11.73
CA HIS A 146 -4.26 -14.15 11.56
C HIS A 146 -4.42 -13.22 10.34
N LEU A 147 -3.42 -13.19 9.44
CA LEU A 147 -3.37 -12.35 8.24
C LEU A 147 -3.24 -10.83 8.54
N PHE A 148 -2.80 -10.47 9.76
CA PHE A 148 -2.59 -9.10 10.22
C PHE A 148 -1.11 -8.72 10.30
N GLY A 149 -0.19 -9.58 9.84
CA GLY A 149 1.22 -9.22 9.74
C GLY A 149 1.41 -8.08 8.75
N GLY A 150 1.99 -6.98 9.22
CA GLY A 150 2.15 -5.77 8.40
C GLY A 150 1.08 -4.70 8.60
N GLU A 151 0.06 -4.90 9.43
CA GLU A 151 -0.94 -3.87 9.78
C GLU A 151 -0.34 -2.76 10.65
N ILE A 152 0.72 -2.12 10.14
CA ILE A 152 1.53 -1.09 10.80
C ILE A 152 0.68 0.13 11.18
N GLY A 153 -0.33 0.42 10.39
CA GLY A 153 -1.26 1.52 10.63
C GLY A 153 -2.05 1.41 11.92
N LEU A 154 -2.13 0.21 12.53
CA LEU A 154 -2.79 -0.03 13.81
C LEU A 154 -1.87 0.14 15.02
N LEU A 155 -0.57 0.36 14.81
CA LEU A 155 0.35 0.65 15.91
C LEU A 155 -0.17 1.87 16.68
N LYS A 156 -0.24 1.72 18.02
CA LYS A 156 -0.64 2.81 18.90
C LYS A 156 0.50 3.80 19.04
N SER A 157 0.18 5.06 18.91
CA SER A 157 1.08 6.16 19.19
C SER A 157 0.58 6.99 20.38
N GLN A 158 1.05 8.20 20.54
CA GLN A 158 0.64 9.08 21.64
C GLN A 158 -0.88 9.27 21.69
N ASN A 159 -1.43 9.43 22.89
CA ASN A 159 -2.86 9.70 23.13
C ASN A 159 -3.83 8.62 22.63
N ASP A 160 -3.41 7.36 22.65
CA ASP A 160 -4.21 6.20 22.24
C ASP A 160 -4.68 6.22 20.76
N GLN A 161 -4.15 7.14 19.96
CA GLN A 161 -4.40 7.18 18.53
C GLN A 161 -3.49 6.19 17.81
N THR A 162 -4.01 5.62 16.70
CA THR A 162 -3.21 4.76 15.85
C THR A 162 -2.32 5.57 14.89
N PHE A 163 -1.29 4.95 14.34
CA PHE A 163 -0.44 5.58 13.34
C PHE A 163 -1.26 6.11 12.14
N SER A 164 -2.26 5.36 11.68
CA SER A 164 -3.19 5.82 10.63
C SER A 164 -3.99 7.07 11.02
N GLN A 165 -4.29 7.26 12.29
CA GLN A 165 -5.13 8.38 12.76
C GLN A 165 -4.38 9.70 12.91
N ASN A 166 -3.05 9.67 13.14
CA ASN A 166 -2.29 10.87 13.47
C ASN A 166 -0.99 11.08 12.68
N GLY A 167 -0.48 10.05 11.98
CA GLY A 167 0.81 10.09 11.30
C GLY A 167 0.74 10.27 9.78
N THR A 168 -0.35 10.80 9.22
CA THR A 168 -0.49 10.96 7.77
C THR A 168 -0.49 12.44 7.34
N LEU A 169 0.02 12.69 6.13
CA LEU A 169 0.01 14.04 5.54
C LEU A 169 -1.41 14.57 5.35
N VAL A 170 -2.37 13.70 5.03
CA VAL A 170 -3.79 14.06 4.92
C VAL A 170 -4.32 14.58 6.26
N LYS A 171 -3.94 13.94 7.38
CA LYS A 171 -4.34 14.39 8.71
C LYS A 171 -3.72 15.74 9.08
N ALA A 172 -2.43 15.93 8.80
CA ALA A 172 -1.76 17.22 9.03
C ALA A 172 -2.43 18.35 8.22
N ALA A 173 -2.72 18.10 6.94
CA ALA A 173 -3.42 19.06 6.07
C ALA A 173 -4.85 19.37 6.56
N ASN A 174 -5.58 18.38 7.04
CA ASN A 174 -6.93 18.59 7.60
C ASN A 174 -6.87 19.45 8.87
N ILE A 175 -5.93 19.19 9.77
CA ILE A 175 -5.75 20.03 10.99
C ILE A 175 -5.43 21.48 10.61
N TYR A 176 -4.54 21.68 9.62
CA TYR A 176 -4.24 23.02 9.11
C TYR A 176 -5.50 23.71 8.58
N SER A 177 -6.26 22.99 7.74
CA SER A 177 -7.49 23.51 7.11
C SER A 177 -8.54 23.90 8.16
N GLU A 178 -8.73 23.07 9.19
CA GLU A 178 -9.66 23.34 10.30
C GLU A 178 -9.23 24.60 11.10
N GLN A 179 -7.94 24.73 11.43
CA GLN A 179 -7.43 25.84 12.24
C GLN A 179 -7.40 27.18 11.49
N THR A 180 -7.25 27.14 10.18
CA THR A 180 -7.16 28.35 9.34
C THR A 180 -8.45 28.67 8.57
N ASN A 181 -9.48 27.82 8.72
CA ASN A 181 -10.72 27.90 7.94
C ASN A 181 -10.44 27.95 6.42
N SER A 182 -9.52 27.12 5.95
CA SER A 182 -9.10 27.02 4.55
C SER A 182 -9.28 25.59 4.03
N CYS A 183 -8.97 25.35 2.75
CA CYS A 183 -8.96 24.02 2.16
C CYS A 183 -7.55 23.75 1.59
N VAL A 184 -6.75 23.01 2.33
CA VAL A 184 -5.35 22.72 2.01
C VAL A 184 -5.16 21.21 1.93
N ASP A 185 -4.59 20.73 0.83
CA ASP A 185 -4.13 19.35 0.70
C ASP A 185 -2.66 19.21 1.16
N GLY A 186 -2.16 17.98 1.13
CA GLY A 186 -0.80 17.69 1.58
C GLY A 186 0.28 18.41 0.77
N LYS A 187 0.08 18.58 -0.54
CA LYS A 187 1.03 19.28 -1.41
C LYS A 187 1.06 20.77 -1.09
N ALA A 188 -0.10 21.36 -0.91
CA ALA A 188 -0.24 22.77 -0.52
C ALA A 188 0.34 23.01 0.88
N LEU A 189 0.23 22.05 1.81
CA LEU A 189 0.82 22.14 3.15
C LEU A 189 2.35 22.25 3.10
N TYR A 190 3.03 21.44 2.28
CA TYR A 190 4.47 21.55 2.06
C TYR A 190 4.86 22.88 1.40
N ALA A 191 4.10 23.35 0.41
CA ALA A 191 4.34 24.64 -0.21
C ALA A 191 4.21 25.80 0.79
N LEU A 192 3.29 25.72 1.76
CA LEU A 192 3.17 26.69 2.85
C LEU A 192 4.38 26.66 3.79
N GLU A 193 4.91 25.49 4.11
CA GLU A 193 6.13 25.34 4.89
C GLU A 193 7.33 25.99 4.19
N GLU A 194 7.53 25.70 2.90
CA GLU A 194 8.59 26.29 2.07
C GLU A 194 8.53 27.83 2.03
N ASN A 195 7.31 28.40 2.14
CA ASN A 195 7.09 29.84 2.23
C ASN A 195 7.16 30.38 3.68
N GLY A 196 7.63 29.60 4.64
CA GLY A 196 7.86 30.03 6.03
C GLY A 196 6.61 30.10 6.90
N ASN A 197 5.53 29.40 6.55
CA ASN A 197 4.33 29.35 7.37
C ASN A 197 4.59 28.53 8.63
N VAL A 198 4.58 29.18 9.79
CA VAL A 198 4.92 28.59 11.09
C VAL A 198 3.99 27.42 11.46
N LEU A 199 2.69 27.55 11.21
CA LEU A 199 1.73 26.49 11.53
C LEU A 199 1.96 25.24 10.64
N ALA A 200 2.21 25.43 9.36
CA ALA A 200 2.51 24.33 8.44
C ALA A 200 3.77 23.60 8.88
N THR A 201 4.85 24.33 9.19
CA THR A 201 6.10 23.74 9.73
C THR A 201 5.86 22.93 10.99
N MET A 202 5.11 23.47 11.96
CA MET A 202 4.81 22.76 13.20
C MET A 202 4.03 21.45 12.98
N LEU A 203 3.05 21.47 12.07
CA LEU A 203 2.22 20.30 11.79
C LEU A 203 3.00 19.22 11.01
N LEU A 204 3.83 19.61 10.05
CA LEU A 204 4.70 18.69 9.33
C LEU A 204 5.79 18.09 10.23
N ASP A 205 6.42 18.91 11.08
CA ASP A 205 7.40 18.44 12.05
C ASP A 205 6.82 17.40 13.00
N LYS A 206 5.63 17.66 13.56
CA LYS A 206 4.90 16.71 14.39
C LYS A 206 4.53 15.43 13.64
N MET A 207 4.11 15.52 12.40
CA MET A 207 3.82 14.36 11.56
C MET A 207 5.08 13.51 11.36
N HIS A 208 6.22 14.13 11.01
CA HIS A 208 7.49 13.43 10.84
C HIS A 208 7.98 12.79 12.15
N GLU A 209 7.77 13.43 13.30
CA GLU A 209 8.05 12.84 14.61
C GLU A 209 7.22 11.58 14.86
N ILE A 210 5.92 11.63 14.60
CA ILE A 210 5.02 10.47 14.74
C ILE A 210 5.45 9.34 13.79
N MET A 211 5.78 9.65 12.55
CA MET A 211 6.30 8.66 11.60
C MET A 211 7.58 8.02 12.12
N ALA A 212 8.56 8.80 12.54
CA ALA A 212 9.84 8.30 13.04
C ALA A 212 9.66 7.40 14.28
N ASN A 213 8.77 7.76 15.22
CA ASN A 213 8.46 6.94 16.40
C ASN A 213 7.86 5.56 16.01
N ASN A 214 7.00 5.53 15.00
CA ASN A 214 6.44 4.26 14.52
C ASN A 214 7.47 3.44 13.73
N LEU A 215 8.34 4.09 12.94
CA LEU A 215 9.46 3.41 12.28
C LEU A 215 10.48 2.85 13.30
N TYR A 216 10.74 3.57 14.39
CA TYR A 216 11.56 3.06 15.48
C TYR A 216 10.95 1.79 16.09
N SER A 217 9.66 1.80 16.39
CA SER A 217 8.96 0.63 16.93
C SER A 217 9.01 -0.54 15.96
N LEU A 218 8.82 -0.27 14.64
CA LEU A 218 8.94 -1.25 13.58
C LEU A 218 10.35 -1.82 13.50
N GLN A 219 11.39 -0.96 13.57
CA GLN A 219 12.79 -1.39 13.53
C GLN A 219 13.12 -2.32 14.69
N VAL A 220 12.82 -1.93 15.91
CA VAL A 220 13.12 -2.74 17.10
C VAL A 220 12.35 -4.06 17.12
N MET A 221 11.13 -4.09 16.59
CA MET A 221 10.26 -5.27 16.62
C MET A 221 10.52 -6.25 15.48
N PHE A 222 10.85 -5.77 14.28
CA PHE A 222 10.93 -6.58 13.06
C PHE A 222 12.36 -6.68 12.50
N ASP A 223 13.22 -5.70 12.79
CA ASP A 223 14.61 -5.60 12.34
C ASP A 223 14.79 -5.76 10.81
N PRO A 224 14.10 -4.94 10.01
CA PRO A 224 14.29 -4.96 8.56
C PRO A 224 15.60 -4.27 8.18
N GLU A 225 16.28 -4.78 7.16
CA GLU A 225 17.43 -4.10 6.54
C GLU A 225 17.02 -2.95 5.61
N LEU A 226 15.75 -2.97 5.15
CA LEU A 226 15.19 -1.94 4.28
C LEU A 226 13.75 -1.63 4.67
N ILE A 227 13.46 -0.34 4.84
CA ILE A 227 12.10 0.20 4.93
C ILE A 227 11.80 0.93 3.62
N VAL A 228 10.75 0.52 2.92
CA VAL A 228 10.29 1.16 1.68
C VAL A 228 9.06 2.00 1.98
N LEU A 229 9.11 3.29 1.66
CA LEU A 229 8.00 4.22 1.82
C LEU A 229 7.20 4.32 0.53
N GLY A 230 5.92 3.99 0.59
CA GLY A 230 4.96 4.11 -0.52
C GLY A 230 3.86 5.12 -0.23
N GLY A 231 2.93 5.27 -1.18
CA GLY A 231 1.81 6.19 -1.09
C GLY A 231 2.13 7.60 -1.60
N GLY A 232 1.16 8.50 -1.55
CA GLY A 232 1.28 9.82 -2.17
C GLY A 232 2.41 10.70 -1.63
N ILE A 233 2.76 10.55 -0.36
CA ILE A 233 3.85 11.30 0.29
C ILE A 233 5.25 10.85 -0.18
N SER A 234 5.39 9.63 -0.71
CA SER A 234 6.69 9.12 -1.19
C SER A 234 7.27 9.90 -2.38
N GLY A 235 6.45 10.75 -3.01
CA GLY A 235 6.89 11.70 -4.02
C GLY A 235 7.64 12.92 -3.46
N GLN A 236 7.72 13.11 -2.13
CA GLN A 236 8.48 14.19 -1.50
C GLN A 236 9.97 13.80 -1.42
N PRO A 237 10.89 14.53 -2.11
CA PRO A 237 12.28 14.10 -2.24
C PRO A 237 13.03 13.97 -0.92
N ALA A 238 12.73 14.84 0.05
CA ALA A 238 13.43 14.89 1.33
C ALA A 238 12.85 13.94 2.41
N LEU A 239 11.72 13.28 2.15
CA LEU A 239 11.03 12.51 3.20
C LEU A 239 11.89 11.36 3.75
N ALA A 240 12.50 10.57 2.87
CA ALA A 240 13.33 9.44 3.29
C ALA A 240 14.55 9.88 4.11
N ASP A 241 15.19 10.98 3.73
CA ASP A 241 16.34 11.53 4.45
C ASP A 241 15.94 12.10 5.80
N GLU A 242 14.82 12.82 5.88
CA GLU A 242 14.29 13.36 7.14
C GLU A 242 13.93 12.24 8.13
N LEU A 243 13.22 11.21 7.67
CA LEU A 243 12.88 10.06 8.52
C LEU A 243 14.12 9.25 8.91
N SER A 244 15.09 9.10 8.02
CA SER A 244 16.36 8.44 8.33
C SER A 244 17.12 9.16 9.42
N LYS A 245 17.22 10.49 9.35
CA LYS A 245 17.87 11.31 10.36
C LYS A 245 17.19 11.17 11.73
N ARG A 246 15.86 11.27 11.78
CA ARG A 246 15.10 11.15 13.02
C ARG A 246 15.21 9.75 13.64
N LEU A 247 15.11 8.72 12.82
CA LEU A 247 15.25 7.34 13.28
C LEU A 247 16.66 7.09 13.83
N PHE A 248 17.70 7.55 13.12
CA PHE A 248 19.08 7.42 13.57
C PHE A 248 19.30 8.06 14.94
N GLU A 249 18.80 9.29 15.17
CA GLU A 249 18.91 9.97 16.45
C GLU A 249 18.18 9.22 17.59
N GLN A 250 17.06 8.55 17.28
CA GLN A 250 16.37 7.73 18.28
C GLN A 250 17.15 6.45 18.62
N LEU A 251 17.63 5.72 17.61
CA LEU A 251 18.44 4.52 17.82
C LEU A 251 19.74 4.84 18.58
N LYS A 252 20.38 5.97 18.25
CA LYS A 252 21.59 6.44 18.92
C LYS A 252 21.37 6.78 20.40
N LYS A 253 20.23 7.34 20.79
CA LYS A 253 19.89 7.58 22.19
C LYS A 253 19.87 6.31 23.03
N GLU A 254 19.48 5.20 22.41
CA GLU A 254 19.42 3.88 23.04
C GLU A 254 20.73 3.09 22.89
N GLY A 255 21.72 3.62 22.13
CA GLY A 255 23.01 2.95 21.88
C GLY A 255 22.91 1.73 20.96
N ILE A 256 21.97 1.76 20.00
CA ILE A 256 21.68 0.67 19.06
C ILE A 256 21.67 1.16 17.61
N GLU A 257 22.44 2.20 17.30
CA GLU A 257 22.52 2.76 15.94
C GLU A 257 23.01 1.77 14.87
N GLU A 258 23.65 0.68 15.26
CA GLU A 258 24.10 -0.38 14.36
C GLU A 258 22.94 -1.12 13.65
N ILE A 259 21.71 -1.07 14.22
CA ILE A 259 20.54 -1.66 13.54
C ILE A 259 19.85 -0.68 12.59
N MET A 260 20.46 0.45 12.22
CA MET A 260 19.86 1.44 11.33
C MET A 260 19.53 0.84 9.96
N PRO A 261 18.24 0.82 9.55
CA PRO A 261 17.85 0.32 8.23
C PRO A 261 18.14 1.35 7.14
N SER A 262 18.22 0.88 5.89
CA SER A 262 18.06 1.78 4.76
C SER A 262 16.60 2.22 4.64
N ILE A 263 16.32 3.51 4.42
CA ILE A 263 14.97 4.02 4.12
C ILE A 263 14.94 4.53 2.68
N LYS A 264 14.01 4.04 1.86
CA LYS A 264 13.89 4.43 0.44
C LYS A 264 12.43 4.67 0.06
N CYS A 265 12.19 5.58 -0.87
CA CYS A 265 10.89 5.73 -1.51
C CYS A 265 10.66 4.64 -2.57
N CYS A 266 9.41 4.25 -2.77
CA CYS A 266 9.00 3.24 -3.74
C CYS A 266 9.27 3.68 -5.20
N SER A 267 9.50 2.71 -6.09
CA SER A 267 9.75 2.95 -7.52
C SER A 267 8.49 3.04 -8.36
N PHE A 268 7.46 2.24 -8.02
CA PHE A 268 6.30 2.03 -8.90
C PHE A 268 5.10 2.93 -8.60
N HIS A 269 5.15 3.70 -7.50
CA HIS A 269 4.11 4.66 -7.14
C HIS A 269 2.68 4.11 -7.35
N ASN A 270 1.91 4.74 -8.25
CA ASN A 270 0.50 4.41 -8.50
C ASN A 270 0.27 3.08 -9.22
N ASP A 271 1.29 2.45 -9.79
CA ASP A 271 1.19 1.19 -10.53
C ASP A 271 1.60 -0.02 -9.69
N ALA A 272 2.14 0.21 -8.50
CA ALA A 272 2.67 -0.82 -7.61
C ALA A 272 1.65 -1.94 -7.32
N ASN A 273 0.39 -1.58 -7.04
CA ASN A 273 -0.68 -2.53 -6.73
C ASN A 273 -0.97 -3.47 -7.91
N LEU A 274 -1.08 -2.94 -9.12
CA LEU A 274 -1.32 -3.74 -10.34
C LEU A 274 -0.15 -4.67 -10.64
N ILE A 275 1.08 -4.15 -10.56
CA ILE A 275 2.31 -4.93 -10.79
C ILE A 275 2.41 -6.05 -9.76
N GLY A 276 2.21 -5.74 -8.48
CA GLY A 276 2.29 -6.72 -7.41
C GLY A 276 1.22 -7.80 -7.47
N ALA A 277 -0.01 -7.44 -7.85
CA ALA A 277 -1.07 -8.42 -8.08
C ALA A 277 -0.68 -9.42 -9.19
N ALA A 278 -0.13 -8.92 -10.30
CA ALA A 278 0.35 -9.77 -11.40
C ALA A 278 1.50 -10.71 -10.94
N LEU A 279 2.46 -10.19 -10.20
CA LEU A 279 3.58 -10.98 -9.67
C LEU A 279 3.12 -12.01 -8.65
N ASN A 280 2.14 -11.66 -7.80
CA ASN A 280 1.52 -12.60 -6.88
C ASN A 280 0.84 -13.75 -7.63
N PHE A 281 0.11 -13.44 -8.72
CA PHE A 281 -0.49 -14.46 -9.58
C PHE A 281 0.58 -15.39 -10.16
N GLN A 282 1.65 -14.85 -10.71
CA GLN A 282 2.73 -15.62 -11.32
C GLN A 282 3.42 -16.58 -10.33
N LYS A 283 3.51 -16.20 -9.05
CA LYS A 283 4.13 -17.02 -8.00
C LYS A 283 3.25 -18.15 -7.49
N ASN A 284 1.93 -17.91 -7.41
CA ASN A 284 1.02 -18.77 -6.67
C ASN A 284 0.03 -19.53 -7.55
N CYS A 285 -0.19 -19.09 -8.79
CA CYS A 285 -1.01 -19.78 -9.76
C CYS A 285 -0.08 -20.51 -10.76
N HIS A 286 0.29 -21.72 -10.41
CA HIS A 286 0.93 -22.64 -11.37
C HIS A 286 -0.18 -23.41 -12.09
N PRO A 287 -0.16 -23.45 -13.44
CA PRO A 287 -1.08 -24.31 -14.19
C PRO A 287 -0.79 -25.79 -13.96
#